data_14d0fbef940cc216910136748bd86aa3
#
_entry.id   14d0fbef940cc216910136748bd86aa3
#
_cell.length_a   1.000
_cell.length_b   1.000
_cell.length_c   1.000
_cell.angle_alpha   90.00
_cell.angle_beta   90.00
_cell.angle_gamma   90.00
#
_symmetry.space_group_name_H-M   'P 1'
#
loop_
_entity.id
_entity.type
_entity.pdbx_description
1 polymer ?
#
loop_
_entity_poly.entity_id
_entity_poly.type
_entity_poly.pdbx_seq_one_letter_code
_entity_poly.pdbx_strand_id
1 'polypeptide(L)'
;MDDSHRLNGDSNAVSGRPIVNTHVHLPPNFSAFDTVEDAVRLAAAEGLAALGTANYYDFGIYDRFAAAATTAGLMPLFGLEIITLIDLPDGGTLVNDPTNLNRMYLCGKAITRFDPPIPAAAQRMAAIRAASDDRLRRMTALIAERFGRAGLDAGTTDRQIAATVAERSGVPIEWVSLQERHVAEAFQESLFRDLLADDRAAGLGRLFGAPTGVDATDAVAVQEAIRSNLMKAGKPAFVPEAAVSFDDAYRLILDLGGIPCYPILADGASPICSFEDPPETLVERLLRRGIYCAELIPVRNRREVVDRYVTTLRGAGIVVVAGTEHNTRRMIPLAPATLGGEPLSDMAREVFWEGTCVVAAHQALSTSGRPGYVDGDGRLTTGFPDGEARIRSLHRIGADLFSNRSSARLQA
;
A
#
# COMPACT_ATOMS: atom_id res chain seq x y z
N MET A 1 23.72 -7.07 62.42
CA MET A 1 22.77 -6.07 61.94
C MET A 1 22.84 -6.15 60.46
N ASP A 2 21.86 -6.81 59.94
CA ASP A 2 21.75 -7.21 58.55
C ASP A 2 20.75 -6.28 57.87
N ASP A 3 21.15 -5.61 56.84
CA ASP A 3 20.28 -4.72 56.05
C ASP A 3 20.32 -5.12 54.62
N SER A 4 19.50 -6.12 54.33
CA SER A 4 19.22 -6.60 53.00
C SER A 4 18.28 -5.65 52.26
N HIS A 5 18.81 -4.72 51.48
CA HIS A 5 18.06 -3.94 50.52
C HIS A 5 17.59 -4.85 49.37
N ARG A 6 16.33 -5.25 49.43
CA ARG A 6 15.60 -5.80 48.29
C ARG A 6 15.39 -4.66 47.28
N LEU A 7 16.08 -4.74 46.16
CA LEU A 7 15.76 -3.96 44.97
C LEU A 7 14.47 -4.55 44.36
N ASN A 8 13.37 -3.87 44.63
CA ASN A 8 12.13 -4.07 43.88
C ASN A 8 12.39 -3.61 42.45
N GLY A 9 12.53 -4.57 41.57
CA GLY A 9 12.49 -4.34 40.11
C GLY A 9 11.06 -3.92 39.71
N ASP A 10 10.80 -2.61 39.69
CA ASP A 10 9.65 -2.10 38.97
C ASP A 10 9.84 -2.41 37.46
N SER A 11 9.21 -3.48 37.05
CA SER A 11 8.97 -3.71 35.64
C SER A 11 7.99 -2.64 35.14
N ASN A 12 8.52 -1.52 34.68
CA ASN A 12 7.78 -0.57 33.85
C ASN A 12 7.39 -1.30 32.54
N ALA A 13 6.32 -2.09 32.60
CA ALA A 13 5.59 -2.50 31.44
C ALA A 13 5.01 -1.22 30.83
N VAL A 14 5.69 -0.66 29.84
CA VAL A 14 5.13 0.33 28.94
C VAL A 14 3.93 -0.35 28.28
N SER A 15 2.72 -0.03 28.76
CA SER A 15 1.47 -0.50 28.16
C SER A 15 1.25 0.23 26.82
N GLY A 16 2.11 -0.11 25.84
CA GLY A 16 1.98 0.38 24.48
C GLY A 16 0.85 -0.35 23.76
N ARG A 17 0.08 0.37 22.95
CA ARG A 17 -0.86 -0.26 22.01
C ARG A 17 -0.11 -1.20 21.07
N PRO A 18 -0.75 -2.30 20.62
CA PRO A 18 -0.14 -3.20 19.63
C PRO A 18 0.32 -2.46 18.38
N ILE A 19 1.49 -2.81 17.87
CA ILE A 19 2.01 -2.28 16.62
C ILE A 19 1.23 -2.93 15.46
N VAL A 20 0.76 -2.12 14.53
CA VAL A 20 -0.04 -2.57 13.39
C VAL A 20 0.44 -1.93 12.11
N ASN A 21 0.29 -2.64 10.99
CA ASN A 21 0.59 -2.15 9.65
C ASN A 21 -0.49 -2.69 8.71
N THR A 22 -1.27 -1.81 8.10
CA THR A 22 -2.42 -2.19 7.26
C THR A 22 -2.13 -2.11 5.76
N HIS A 23 -0.86 -1.81 5.37
CA HIS A 23 -0.52 -1.64 3.97
C HIS A 23 0.93 -2.01 3.68
N VAL A 24 1.09 -3.18 3.08
CA VAL A 24 2.33 -3.56 2.39
C VAL A 24 1.98 -4.18 1.03
N HIS A 25 2.89 -4.05 0.08
CA HIS A 25 2.84 -4.82 -1.16
C HIS A 25 3.60 -6.12 -0.97
N LEU A 26 2.98 -7.24 -1.33
CA LEU A 26 3.58 -8.57 -1.28
C LEU A 26 3.86 -9.11 -2.68
N PRO A 27 4.96 -9.88 -2.89
CA PRO A 27 5.19 -10.54 -4.17
C PRO A 27 3.96 -11.39 -4.57
N PRO A 28 3.60 -11.45 -5.88
CA PRO A 28 4.34 -10.98 -7.05
C PRO A 28 4.15 -9.50 -7.40
N ASN A 29 3.47 -8.70 -6.58
CA ASN A 29 3.55 -7.25 -6.74
C ASN A 29 4.99 -6.78 -6.46
N PHE A 30 5.37 -5.62 -7.01
CA PHE A 30 6.68 -5.06 -6.73
C PHE A 30 6.81 -4.74 -5.24
N SER A 31 7.78 -5.33 -4.59
CA SER A 31 7.86 -5.38 -3.14
C SER A 31 9.32 -5.27 -2.66
N ALA A 32 9.50 -4.83 -1.41
CA ALA A 32 10.77 -4.92 -0.71
C ALA A 32 11.12 -6.36 -0.33
N PHE A 33 10.11 -7.24 -0.25
CA PHE A 33 10.27 -8.63 0.17
C PHE A 33 10.47 -9.54 -1.04
N ASP A 34 11.27 -10.59 -0.86
CA ASP A 34 11.44 -11.62 -1.88
C ASP A 34 10.29 -12.64 -1.84
N THR A 35 9.78 -12.95 -0.66
CA THR A 35 8.66 -13.88 -0.45
C THR A 35 7.63 -13.32 0.52
N VAL A 36 6.42 -13.88 0.48
CA VAL A 36 5.35 -13.60 1.45
C VAL A 36 5.79 -13.95 2.87
N GLU A 37 6.49 -15.07 3.02
CA GLU A 37 6.99 -15.57 4.31
C GLU A 37 8.04 -14.63 4.92
N ASP A 38 8.88 -13.98 4.09
CA ASP A 38 9.84 -13.00 4.57
C ASP A 38 9.15 -11.78 5.17
N ALA A 39 8.12 -11.26 4.49
CA ALA A 39 7.33 -10.15 5.02
C ALA A 39 6.69 -10.51 6.36
N VAL A 40 6.09 -11.69 6.46
CA VAL A 40 5.45 -12.18 7.69
C VAL A 40 6.46 -12.40 8.80
N ARG A 41 7.60 -13.02 8.50
CA ARG A 41 8.68 -13.27 9.47
C ARG A 41 9.25 -11.97 10.04
N LEU A 42 9.48 -10.97 9.17
CA LEU A 42 9.96 -9.66 9.60
C LEU A 42 8.91 -8.93 10.45
N ALA A 43 7.63 -8.96 10.05
CA ALA A 43 6.55 -8.37 10.82
C ALA A 43 6.43 -8.99 12.23
N ALA A 44 6.55 -10.32 12.32
CA ALA A 44 6.54 -11.01 13.60
C ALA A 44 7.78 -10.67 14.47
N ALA A 45 8.95 -10.56 13.84
CA ALA A 45 10.19 -10.17 14.53
C ALA A 45 10.15 -8.73 15.07
N GLU A 46 9.47 -7.81 14.37
CA GLU A 46 9.24 -6.45 14.84
C GLU A 46 8.05 -6.33 15.84
N GLY A 47 7.40 -7.45 16.18
CA GLY A 47 6.32 -7.48 17.17
C GLY A 47 4.99 -6.92 16.70
N LEU A 48 4.73 -6.92 15.40
CA LEU A 48 3.43 -6.49 14.88
C LEU A 48 2.31 -7.43 15.35
N ALA A 49 1.13 -6.88 15.60
CA ALA A 49 -0.08 -7.65 15.88
C ALA A 49 -0.90 -7.91 14.61
N ALA A 50 -0.79 -7.03 13.61
CA ALA A 50 -1.46 -7.16 12.32
C ALA A 50 -0.53 -6.78 11.17
N LEU A 51 -0.69 -7.49 10.05
CA LEU A 51 -0.10 -7.13 8.76
C LEU A 51 -1.20 -7.11 7.70
N GLY A 52 -1.32 -6.01 6.97
CA GLY A 52 -2.29 -5.83 5.90
C GLY A 52 -1.61 -5.77 4.54
N THR A 53 -2.18 -6.41 3.54
CA THR A 53 -1.74 -6.31 2.15
C THR A 53 -2.58 -5.30 1.37
N ALA A 54 -2.00 -4.71 0.32
CA ALA A 54 -2.68 -3.80 -0.60
C ALA A 54 -2.21 -4.02 -2.05
N ASN A 55 -2.15 -5.29 -2.47
CA ASN A 55 -1.67 -5.61 -3.81
C ASN A 55 -2.59 -5.04 -4.91
N TYR A 56 -1.96 -4.69 -6.06
CA TYR A 56 -2.69 -4.33 -7.28
C TYR A 56 -3.23 -5.59 -7.96
N TYR A 57 -4.50 -5.58 -8.29
CA TYR A 57 -5.17 -6.39 -9.33
C TYR A 57 -4.98 -7.91 -9.29
N ASP A 58 -4.43 -8.49 -8.21
CA ASP A 58 -4.34 -9.93 -8.03
C ASP A 58 -4.38 -10.34 -6.55
N PHE A 59 -5.06 -11.44 -6.25
CA PHE A 59 -5.29 -11.95 -4.90
C PHE A 59 -4.78 -13.37 -4.72
N GLY A 60 -4.14 -13.97 -5.72
CA GLY A 60 -3.73 -15.38 -5.71
C GLY A 60 -2.85 -15.77 -4.55
N ILE A 61 -2.06 -14.82 -4.01
CA ILE A 61 -1.18 -15.08 -2.85
C ILE A 61 -1.88 -14.93 -1.49
N TYR A 62 -3.15 -14.52 -1.44
CA TYR A 62 -3.78 -14.14 -0.17
C TYR A 62 -4.01 -15.32 0.76
N ASP A 63 -4.30 -16.51 0.26
CA ASP A 63 -4.40 -17.72 1.09
C ASP A 63 -3.04 -18.10 1.69
N ARG A 64 -1.96 -18.01 0.90
CA ARG A 64 -0.59 -18.22 1.36
C ARG A 64 -0.22 -17.20 2.43
N PHE A 65 -0.54 -15.94 2.22
CA PHE A 65 -0.35 -14.87 3.20
C PHE A 65 -1.14 -15.12 4.48
N ALA A 66 -2.43 -15.49 4.37
CA ALA A 66 -3.28 -15.80 5.52
C ALA A 66 -2.71 -16.95 6.38
N ALA A 67 -2.28 -18.02 5.72
CA ALA A 67 -1.69 -19.17 6.38
C ALA A 67 -0.38 -18.81 7.12
N ALA A 68 0.53 -18.12 6.43
CA ALA A 68 1.81 -17.68 7.00
C ALA A 68 1.60 -16.72 8.18
N ALA A 69 0.77 -15.67 8.02
CA ALA A 69 0.48 -14.69 9.05
C ALA A 69 -0.17 -15.35 10.28
N THR A 70 -1.15 -16.24 10.07
CA THR A 70 -1.81 -16.97 11.17
C THR A 70 -0.83 -17.83 11.93
N THR A 71 0.04 -18.57 11.25
CA THR A 71 1.08 -19.38 11.87
C THR A 71 2.06 -18.54 12.69
N ALA A 72 2.40 -17.35 12.21
CA ALA A 72 3.25 -16.39 12.93
C ALA A 72 2.52 -15.65 14.06
N GLY A 73 1.21 -15.84 14.23
CA GLY A 73 0.39 -15.19 15.25
C GLY A 73 -0.01 -13.76 14.89
N LEU A 74 0.14 -13.36 13.62
CA LEU A 74 -0.32 -12.07 13.12
C LEU A 74 -1.78 -12.13 12.68
N MET A 75 -2.50 -11.01 12.77
CA MET A 75 -3.82 -10.85 12.14
C MET A 75 -3.60 -10.48 10.66
N PRO A 76 -3.94 -11.34 9.69
CA PRO A 76 -3.92 -10.95 8.28
C PRO A 76 -5.09 -10.03 7.97
N LEU A 77 -4.81 -8.90 7.32
CA LEU A 77 -5.81 -7.98 6.80
C LEU A 77 -5.68 -7.93 5.27
N PHE A 78 -6.79 -8.12 4.57
CA PHE A 78 -6.80 -8.15 3.11
C PHE A 78 -7.23 -6.80 2.55
N GLY A 79 -6.47 -6.29 1.62
CA GLY A 79 -6.76 -5.03 0.95
C GLY A 79 -6.36 -5.08 -0.52
N LEU A 80 -6.61 -4.00 -1.24
CA LEU A 80 -6.11 -3.78 -2.59
C LEU A 80 -5.86 -2.29 -2.80
N GLU A 81 -5.06 -1.98 -3.81
CA GLU A 81 -4.86 -0.63 -4.30
C GLU A 81 -5.27 -0.52 -5.77
N ILE A 82 -5.96 0.57 -6.13
CA ILE A 82 -6.45 0.83 -7.48
C ILE A 82 -6.03 2.24 -7.87
N ILE A 83 -5.49 2.38 -9.09
CA ILE A 83 -5.27 3.70 -9.69
C ILE A 83 -6.52 4.07 -10.48
N THR A 84 -7.10 5.21 -10.15
CA THR A 84 -8.35 5.68 -10.75
C THR A 84 -8.26 7.14 -11.20
N LEU A 85 -9.12 7.55 -12.08
CA LEU A 85 -9.34 8.95 -12.44
C LEU A 85 -10.63 9.44 -11.78
N ILE A 86 -10.53 10.60 -11.17
CA ILE A 86 -11.67 11.29 -10.57
C ILE A 86 -12.05 12.50 -11.42
N ASP A 87 -13.33 12.63 -11.69
CA ASP A 87 -13.85 13.83 -12.33
C ASP A 87 -14.07 14.93 -11.28
N LEU A 88 -13.44 16.09 -11.49
CA LEU A 88 -13.50 17.23 -10.60
C LEU A 88 -13.93 18.47 -11.39
N PRO A 89 -14.85 19.30 -10.83
CA PRO A 89 -15.43 20.43 -11.54
C PRO A 89 -14.44 21.51 -12.00
N ASP A 90 -13.30 21.60 -11.34
CA ASP A 90 -12.22 22.57 -11.59
C ASP A 90 -11.25 22.14 -12.70
N GLY A 91 -11.49 20.99 -13.33
CA GLY A 91 -10.80 20.56 -14.57
C GLY A 91 -9.35 20.13 -14.42
N GLY A 92 -8.76 20.20 -13.18
CA GLY A 92 -7.39 19.78 -12.99
C GLY A 92 -6.88 19.98 -11.57
N THR A 93 -7.03 18.98 -10.72
CA THR A 93 -6.60 18.99 -9.32
C THR A 93 -5.57 17.90 -9.10
N LEU A 94 -4.50 18.21 -8.36
CA LEU A 94 -3.61 17.19 -7.78
C LEU A 94 -4.32 16.54 -6.58
N VAL A 95 -4.59 15.24 -6.67
CA VAL A 95 -5.37 14.51 -5.65
C VAL A 95 -4.43 13.90 -4.61
N ASN A 96 -3.92 12.70 -4.84
CA ASN A 96 -2.85 12.08 -4.07
C ASN A 96 -1.77 11.49 -4.99
N ASP A 97 -1.61 12.12 -6.14
CA ASP A 97 -0.50 11.97 -7.08
C ASP A 97 0.01 13.37 -7.44
N PRO A 98 1.23 13.75 -7.04
CA PRO A 98 1.74 15.10 -7.26
C PRO A 98 2.17 15.36 -8.71
N THR A 99 2.07 14.36 -9.60
CA THR A 99 2.56 14.45 -10.98
C THR A 99 1.45 14.37 -12.03
N ASN A 100 0.28 13.85 -11.66
CA ASN A 100 -0.82 13.64 -12.61
C ASN A 100 -2.12 14.24 -12.07
N LEU A 101 -2.70 15.16 -12.83
CA LEU A 101 -3.98 15.78 -12.49
C LEU A 101 -5.10 14.74 -12.50
N ASN A 102 -6.03 14.88 -11.55
CA ASN A 102 -7.22 14.05 -11.40
C ASN A 102 -6.96 12.55 -11.19
N ARG A 103 -5.70 12.16 -10.99
CA ARG A 103 -5.34 10.79 -10.67
C ARG A 103 -5.46 10.59 -9.16
N MET A 104 -6.17 9.51 -8.79
CA MET A 104 -6.39 9.13 -7.41
C MET A 104 -5.95 7.68 -7.20
N TYR A 105 -5.12 7.43 -6.19
CA TYR A 105 -4.99 6.11 -5.62
C TYR A 105 -6.14 5.89 -4.65
N LEU A 106 -6.84 4.76 -4.77
CA LEU A 106 -7.92 4.35 -3.89
C LEU A 106 -7.64 2.94 -3.39
N CYS A 107 -7.66 2.77 -2.07
CA CYS A 107 -7.47 1.47 -1.44
C CYS A 107 -8.82 0.84 -1.05
N GLY A 108 -8.88 -0.49 -1.09
CA GLY A 108 -9.91 -1.26 -0.39
C GLY A 108 -9.28 -1.89 0.86
N LYS A 109 -9.90 -1.72 2.01
CA LYS A 109 -9.49 -2.39 3.26
C LYS A 109 -10.47 -3.49 3.62
N ALA A 110 -9.98 -4.57 4.24
CA ALA A 110 -10.81 -5.68 4.71
C ALA A 110 -11.64 -6.34 3.61
N ILE A 111 -11.11 -6.51 2.40
CA ILE A 111 -11.79 -7.26 1.35
C ILE A 111 -11.94 -8.73 1.75
N THR A 112 -13.07 -9.36 1.40
CA THR A 112 -13.41 -10.73 1.86
C THR A 112 -13.93 -11.64 0.76
N ARG A 113 -14.34 -11.08 -0.40
CA ARG A 113 -14.99 -11.82 -1.49
C ARG A 113 -14.09 -11.85 -2.71
N PHE A 114 -12.85 -12.32 -2.55
CA PHE A 114 -11.85 -12.34 -3.60
C PHE A 114 -11.54 -13.75 -4.14
N ASP A 115 -11.98 -14.83 -3.46
CA ASP A 115 -11.78 -16.21 -3.90
C ASP A 115 -13.02 -17.09 -3.64
N PRO A 116 -13.85 -17.34 -4.66
CA PRO A 116 -13.92 -16.61 -5.92
C PRO A 116 -14.63 -15.24 -5.75
N PRO A 117 -14.26 -14.23 -6.52
CA PRO A 117 -15.00 -12.98 -6.54
C PRO A 117 -16.36 -13.15 -7.22
N ILE A 118 -17.33 -12.30 -6.88
CA ILE A 118 -18.60 -12.28 -7.62
C ILE A 118 -18.37 -11.92 -9.09
N PRO A 119 -19.21 -12.39 -10.04
CA PRO A 119 -18.99 -12.21 -11.47
C PRO A 119 -18.75 -10.75 -11.89
N ALA A 120 -19.44 -9.79 -11.30
CA ALA A 120 -19.27 -8.37 -11.60
C ALA A 120 -17.89 -7.85 -11.15
N ALA A 121 -17.41 -8.26 -9.97
CA ALA A 121 -16.07 -7.91 -9.48
C ALA A 121 -14.98 -8.57 -10.35
N ALA A 122 -15.16 -9.85 -10.71
CA ALA A 122 -14.25 -10.56 -11.59
C ALA A 122 -14.13 -9.88 -12.96
N GLN A 123 -15.24 -9.45 -13.55
CA GLN A 123 -15.26 -8.75 -14.83
C GLN A 123 -14.55 -7.40 -14.75
N ARG A 124 -14.81 -6.59 -13.72
CA ARG A 124 -14.11 -5.30 -13.51
C ARG A 124 -12.61 -5.50 -13.32
N MET A 125 -12.24 -6.46 -12.49
CA MET A 125 -10.82 -6.78 -12.26
C MET A 125 -10.12 -7.22 -13.53
N ALA A 126 -10.73 -8.09 -14.33
CA ALA A 126 -10.18 -8.54 -15.61
C ALA A 126 -9.99 -7.36 -16.58
N ALA A 127 -10.93 -6.42 -16.64
CA ALA A 127 -10.83 -5.22 -17.48
C ALA A 127 -9.67 -4.31 -17.04
N ILE A 128 -9.53 -4.10 -15.72
CA ILE A 128 -8.44 -3.29 -15.15
C ILE A 128 -7.08 -3.95 -15.46
N ARG A 129 -6.94 -5.25 -15.24
CA ARG A 129 -5.72 -5.99 -15.53
C ARG A 129 -5.35 -5.91 -17.01
N ALA A 130 -6.28 -6.20 -17.91
CA ALA A 130 -6.03 -6.16 -19.35
C ALA A 130 -5.54 -4.78 -19.82
N ALA A 131 -6.11 -3.71 -19.27
CA ALA A 131 -5.72 -2.34 -19.57
C ALA A 131 -4.32 -2.01 -19.00
N SER A 132 -4.01 -2.46 -17.79
CA SER A 132 -2.69 -2.32 -17.17
C SER A 132 -1.63 -3.11 -17.97
N ASP A 133 -1.92 -4.35 -18.37
CA ASP A 133 -1.01 -5.20 -19.13
C ASP A 133 -0.70 -4.60 -20.50
N ASP A 134 -1.70 -4.07 -21.23
CA ASP A 134 -1.45 -3.37 -22.51
C ASP A 134 -0.56 -2.15 -22.33
N ARG A 135 -0.82 -1.36 -21.28
CA ARG A 135 0.00 -0.19 -20.93
C ARG A 135 1.46 -0.59 -20.69
N LEU A 136 1.69 -1.58 -19.82
CA LEU A 136 3.04 -2.00 -19.43
C LEU A 136 3.77 -2.66 -20.61
N ARG A 137 3.09 -3.43 -21.47
CA ARG A 137 3.62 -3.97 -22.71
C ARG A 137 4.13 -2.85 -23.63
N ARG A 138 3.34 -1.81 -23.85
CA ARG A 138 3.72 -0.65 -24.68
C ARG A 138 4.88 0.12 -24.07
N MET A 139 4.85 0.37 -22.77
CA MET A 139 5.91 1.06 -22.04
C MET A 139 7.24 0.29 -22.12
N THR A 140 7.22 -1.03 -21.91
CA THR A 140 8.38 -1.91 -22.02
C THR A 140 9.00 -1.82 -23.42
N ALA A 141 8.18 -1.84 -24.47
CA ALA A 141 8.66 -1.71 -25.86
C ALA A 141 9.35 -0.35 -26.11
N LEU A 142 8.78 0.74 -25.60
CA LEU A 142 9.39 2.08 -25.73
C LEU A 142 10.71 2.19 -24.98
N ILE A 143 10.85 1.58 -23.78
CA ILE A 143 12.11 1.56 -23.04
C ILE A 143 13.14 0.71 -23.79
N ALA A 144 12.76 -0.45 -24.30
CA ALA A 144 13.63 -1.32 -25.10
C ALA A 144 14.19 -0.56 -26.32
N GLU A 145 13.35 0.20 -27.03
CA GLU A 145 13.80 1.06 -28.13
C GLU A 145 14.80 2.12 -27.68
N ARG A 146 14.58 2.75 -26.52
CA ARG A 146 15.54 3.73 -25.97
C ARG A 146 16.88 3.11 -25.58
N PHE A 147 16.87 1.90 -24.99
CA PHE A 147 18.09 1.14 -24.69
C PHE A 147 18.86 0.82 -25.97
N GLY A 148 18.20 0.30 -27.00
CA GLY A 148 18.83 0.02 -28.30
C GLY A 148 19.46 1.25 -28.95
N ARG A 149 18.78 2.42 -28.91
CA ARG A 149 19.33 3.70 -29.41
C ARG A 149 20.55 4.18 -28.61
N ALA A 150 20.64 3.83 -27.33
CA ALA A 150 21.78 4.13 -26.48
C ALA A 150 22.93 3.12 -26.64
N GLY A 151 22.80 2.12 -27.51
CA GLY A 151 23.77 1.03 -27.70
C GLY A 151 23.84 0.09 -26.49
N LEU A 152 22.70 -0.09 -25.80
CA LEU A 152 22.54 -1.00 -24.67
C LEU A 152 21.68 -2.18 -25.08
N ASP A 153 21.81 -3.32 -24.39
CA ASP A 153 20.95 -4.47 -24.66
C ASP A 153 19.49 -4.17 -24.29
N ALA A 154 18.63 -4.34 -25.27
CA ALA A 154 17.19 -4.10 -25.18
C ALA A 154 16.37 -5.41 -25.18
N GLY A 155 17.01 -6.53 -24.97
CA GLY A 155 16.48 -7.89 -25.23
C GLY A 155 15.41 -8.38 -24.26
N THR A 156 14.69 -7.50 -23.55
CA THR A 156 13.62 -7.94 -22.66
C THR A 156 12.23 -7.48 -23.10
N THR A 157 11.22 -8.33 -22.88
CA THR A 157 9.81 -8.08 -23.16
C THR A 157 9.00 -8.13 -21.86
N ASP A 158 7.81 -7.54 -21.86
CA ASP A 158 6.86 -7.63 -20.76
C ASP A 158 6.60 -9.08 -20.32
N ARG A 159 6.44 -10.01 -21.27
CA ARG A 159 6.24 -11.43 -20.98
C ARG A 159 7.47 -12.08 -20.29
N GLN A 160 8.68 -11.73 -20.70
CA GLN A 160 9.89 -12.22 -20.05
C GLN A 160 10.04 -11.64 -18.64
N ILE A 161 9.72 -10.36 -18.46
CA ILE A 161 9.69 -9.74 -17.14
C ILE A 161 8.68 -10.44 -16.24
N ALA A 162 7.45 -10.68 -16.72
CA ALA A 162 6.43 -11.40 -15.96
C ALA A 162 6.86 -12.82 -15.59
N ALA A 163 7.51 -13.55 -16.51
CA ALA A 163 8.04 -14.88 -16.23
C ALA A 163 9.12 -14.86 -15.13
N THR A 164 10.04 -13.90 -15.20
CA THR A 164 11.08 -13.72 -14.16
C THR A 164 10.48 -13.38 -12.80
N VAL A 165 9.46 -12.52 -12.76
CA VAL A 165 8.74 -12.18 -11.51
C VAL A 165 8.02 -13.41 -10.95
N ALA A 166 7.33 -14.18 -11.79
CA ALA A 166 6.65 -15.42 -11.40
C ALA A 166 7.62 -16.45 -10.81
N GLU A 167 8.76 -16.66 -11.47
CA GLU A 167 9.81 -17.57 -10.99
C GLU A 167 10.38 -17.13 -9.64
N ARG A 168 10.75 -15.87 -9.50
CA ARG A 168 11.29 -15.31 -8.25
C ARG A 168 10.33 -15.39 -7.08
N SER A 169 9.03 -15.17 -7.36
CA SER A 169 7.97 -15.19 -6.34
C SER A 169 7.41 -16.59 -6.08
N GLY A 170 7.78 -17.59 -6.89
CA GLY A 170 7.27 -18.97 -6.79
C GLY A 170 5.75 -19.05 -6.99
N VAL A 171 5.22 -18.32 -8.01
CA VAL A 171 3.78 -18.26 -8.31
C VAL A 171 3.51 -18.52 -9.79
N PRO A 172 2.28 -18.89 -10.15
CA PRO A 172 1.85 -18.93 -11.56
C PRO A 172 1.99 -17.55 -12.24
N ILE A 173 2.38 -17.53 -13.52
CA ILE A 173 2.58 -16.29 -14.27
C ILE A 173 1.30 -15.47 -14.40
N GLU A 174 0.14 -16.10 -14.40
CA GLU A 174 -1.18 -15.48 -14.44
C GLU A 174 -1.52 -14.66 -13.18
N TRP A 175 -0.78 -14.84 -12.07
CA TRP A 175 -0.92 -14.04 -10.87
C TRP A 175 -0.07 -12.76 -10.93
N VAL A 176 0.85 -12.66 -11.88
CA VAL A 176 1.70 -11.48 -12.02
C VAL A 176 0.94 -10.35 -12.71
N SER A 177 0.76 -9.25 -12.01
CA SER A 177 0.35 -7.97 -12.58
C SER A 177 1.57 -7.05 -12.59
N LEU A 178 2.14 -6.80 -13.77
CA LEU A 178 3.34 -5.97 -13.88
C LEU A 178 3.06 -4.54 -13.44
N GLN A 179 4.09 -3.91 -12.89
CA GLN A 179 4.12 -2.51 -12.46
C GLN A 179 5.32 -1.82 -13.11
N GLU A 180 5.29 -0.48 -13.18
CA GLU A 180 6.42 0.31 -13.69
C GLU A 180 7.75 -0.07 -13.04
N ARG A 181 7.72 -0.43 -11.75
CA ARG A 181 8.92 -0.81 -10.98
C ARG A 181 9.52 -2.13 -11.45
N HIS A 182 8.71 -3.12 -11.82
CA HIS A 182 9.20 -4.38 -12.42
C HIS A 182 9.92 -4.13 -13.73
N VAL A 183 9.36 -3.25 -14.56
CA VAL A 183 9.98 -2.87 -15.84
C VAL A 183 11.30 -2.14 -15.58
N ALA A 184 11.32 -1.17 -14.67
CA ALA A 184 12.53 -0.44 -14.34
C ALA A 184 13.64 -1.34 -13.75
N GLU A 185 13.26 -2.31 -12.90
CA GLU A 185 14.18 -3.31 -12.34
C GLU A 185 14.79 -4.18 -13.43
N ALA A 186 13.96 -4.73 -14.34
CA ALA A 186 14.43 -5.58 -15.42
C ALA A 186 15.45 -4.86 -16.34
N PHE A 187 15.19 -3.59 -16.67
CA PHE A 187 16.12 -2.80 -17.46
C PHE A 187 17.35 -2.34 -16.68
N GLN A 188 17.26 -2.09 -15.39
CA GLN A 188 18.40 -1.85 -14.52
C GLN A 188 19.29 -3.11 -14.44
N GLU A 189 18.71 -4.29 -14.29
CA GLU A 189 19.45 -5.55 -14.26
C GLU A 189 20.14 -5.83 -15.59
N SER A 190 19.48 -5.54 -16.72
CA SER A 190 20.10 -5.62 -18.05
C SER A 190 21.31 -4.71 -18.15
N LEU A 191 21.18 -3.44 -17.75
CA LEU A 191 22.27 -2.49 -17.74
C LEU A 191 23.45 -2.95 -16.86
N PHE A 192 23.17 -3.54 -15.70
CA PHE A 192 24.21 -4.01 -14.78
C PHE A 192 24.91 -5.29 -15.26
N ARG A 193 24.21 -6.12 -16.02
CA ARG A 193 24.79 -7.30 -16.67
C ARG A 193 25.73 -6.92 -17.81
N ASP A 194 25.36 -5.90 -18.59
CA ASP A 194 26.03 -5.56 -19.83
C ASP A 194 27.19 -4.59 -19.63
N LEU A 195 27.17 -3.78 -18.58
CA LEU A 195 28.19 -2.76 -18.31
C LEU A 195 28.93 -3.01 -17.00
N LEU A 196 30.26 -2.84 -17.07
CA LEU A 196 31.09 -2.76 -15.87
C LEU A 196 30.70 -1.54 -15.04
N ALA A 197 30.96 -1.59 -13.72
CA ALA A 197 30.53 -0.54 -12.79
C ALA A 197 30.97 0.87 -13.24
N ASP A 198 32.20 1.02 -13.71
CA ASP A 198 32.77 2.31 -14.16
C ASP A 198 32.10 2.86 -15.44
N ASP A 199 31.49 2.00 -16.26
CA ASP A 199 30.83 2.37 -17.52
C ASP A 199 29.37 2.71 -17.36
N ARG A 200 28.74 2.34 -16.22
CA ARG A 200 27.28 2.49 -16.01
C ARG A 200 26.82 3.94 -16.02
N ALA A 201 27.57 4.85 -15.41
CA ALA A 201 27.26 6.28 -15.42
C ALA A 201 27.23 6.86 -16.83
N ALA A 202 28.19 6.48 -17.67
CA ALA A 202 28.24 6.86 -19.09
C ALA A 202 27.09 6.23 -19.88
N GLY A 203 26.75 4.95 -19.60
CA GLY A 203 25.59 4.26 -20.16
C GLY A 203 24.26 4.96 -19.86
N LEU A 204 24.04 5.33 -18.59
CA LEU A 204 22.87 6.11 -18.17
C LEU A 204 22.85 7.50 -18.84
N GLY A 205 23.99 8.17 -18.97
CA GLY A 205 24.10 9.44 -19.70
C GLY A 205 23.64 9.33 -21.16
N ARG A 206 24.06 8.26 -21.88
CA ARG A 206 23.57 7.98 -23.25
C ARG A 206 22.08 7.69 -23.28
N LEU A 207 21.60 6.91 -22.32
CA LEU A 207 20.18 6.51 -22.22
C LEU A 207 19.27 7.73 -22.00
N PHE A 208 19.65 8.63 -21.11
CA PHE A 208 18.85 9.82 -20.76
C PHE A 208 19.10 11.02 -21.69
N GLY A 209 20.17 10.99 -22.46
CA GLY A 209 20.58 12.09 -23.35
C GLY A 209 21.29 13.23 -22.63
N ALA A 210 21.70 13.05 -21.38
CA ALA A 210 22.45 14.00 -20.56
C ALA A 210 23.20 13.28 -19.45
N PRO A 211 24.34 13.84 -18.97
CA PRO A 211 25.01 13.32 -17.78
C PRO A 211 24.06 13.25 -16.58
N THR A 212 24.21 12.21 -15.77
CA THR A 212 23.38 12.02 -14.57
C THR A 212 24.27 12.05 -13.31
N GLY A 213 23.73 12.61 -12.22
CA GLY A 213 24.35 12.54 -10.88
C GLY A 213 23.89 11.32 -10.06
N VAL A 214 23.23 10.34 -10.70
CA VAL A 214 22.77 9.12 -10.03
C VAL A 214 23.98 8.25 -9.66
N ASP A 215 23.98 7.71 -8.47
CA ASP A 215 24.90 6.64 -8.09
C ASP A 215 24.61 5.40 -8.94
N ALA A 216 25.44 5.19 -9.97
CA ALA A 216 25.29 4.09 -10.91
C ALA A 216 25.65 2.71 -10.32
N THR A 217 26.07 2.65 -9.05
CA THR A 217 26.29 1.39 -8.31
C THR A 217 25.10 1.00 -7.45
N ASP A 218 24.24 1.96 -7.08
CA ASP A 218 22.98 1.72 -6.34
C ASP A 218 21.86 1.31 -7.31
N ALA A 219 21.48 0.03 -7.29
CA ALA A 219 20.44 -0.52 -8.15
C ALA A 219 19.10 0.21 -7.97
N VAL A 220 18.71 0.56 -6.73
CA VAL A 220 17.45 1.25 -6.44
C VAL A 220 17.49 2.68 -6.98
N ALA A 221 18.60 3.39 -6.84
CA ALA A 221 18.77 4.73 -7.42
C ALA A 221 18.67 4.69 -8.96
N VAL A 222 19.25 3.68 -9.61
CA VAL A 222 19.17 3.49 -11.06
C VAL A 222 17.73 3.15 -11.49
N GLN A 223 17.01 2.29 -10.78
CA GLN A 223 15.58 2.00 -11.04
C GLN A 223 14.74 3.27 -10.98
N GLU A 224 14.92 4.09 -9.94
CA GLU A 224 14.21 5.37 -9.82
C GLU A 224 14.60 6.37 -10.92
N ALA A 225 15.88 6.38 -11.34
CA ALA A 225 16.32 7.22 -12.45
C ALA A 225 15.69 6.78 -13.78
N ILE A 226 15.60 5.48 -14.06
CA ILE A 226 14.92 4.94 -15.24
C ILE A 226 13.45 5.38 -15.22
N ARG A 227 12.76 5.24 -14.10
CA ARG A 227 11.35 5.66 -13.96
C ARG A 227 11.17 7.16 -14.17
N SER A 228 11.95 7.97 -13.48
CA SER A 228 11.80 9.44 -13.51
C SER A 228 12.20 10.05 -14.86
N ASN A 229 13.20 9.50 -15.56
CA ASN A 229 13.66 10.04 -16.83
C ASN A 229 12.98 9.44 -18.06
N LEU A 230 12.38 8.23 -17.97
CA LEU A 230 11.78 7.57 -19.13
C LEU A 230 10.28 7.35 -19.01
N MET A 231 9.72 7.07 -17.83
CA MET A 231 8.38 6.49 -17.67
C MET A 231 7.32 7.47 -17.15
N LYS A 232 7.70 8.63 -16.61
CA LYS A 232 6.77 9.62 -16.07
C LYS A 232 6.17 10.51 -17.15
N ALA A 233 5.08 11.21 -16.84
CA ALA A 233 4.40 12.11 -17.78
C ALA A 233 5.38 13.08 -18.47
N GLY A 234 5.26 13.20 -19.78
CA GLY A 234 6.18 13.98 -20.61
C GLY A 234 7.54 13.34 -20.90
N LYS A 235 7.78 12.08 -20.48
CA LYS A 235 9.01 11.34 -20.75
C LYS A 235 8.87 10.38 -21.93
N PRO A 236 10.01 9.97 -22.57
CA PRO A 236 9.99 9.26 -23.85
C PRO A 236 9.23 7.93 -23.89
N ALA A 237 9.16 7.20 -22.76
CA ALA A 237 8.46 5.92 -22.67
C ALA A 237 7.15 6.03 -21.88
N PHE A 238 6.67 7.23 -21.63
CA PHE A 238 5.39 7.42 -20.93
C PHE A 238 4.24 6.86 -21.76
N VAL A 239 3.42 6.04 -21.12
CA VAL A 239 2.13 5.59 -21.63
C VAL A 239 1.08 5.95 -20.59
N PRO A 240 0.04 6.72 -20.95
CA PRO A 240 -1.04 7.06 -20.04
C PRO A 240 -1.69 5.81 -19.45
N GLU A 241 -2.11 5.87 -18.21
CA GLU A 241 -2.90 4.79 -17.61
C GLU A 241 -4.28 4.72 -18.24
N ALA A 242 -4.80 3.51 -18.34
CA ALA A 242 -6.20 3.34 -18.68
C ALA A 242 -7.06 3.94 -17.57
N ALA A 243 -8.02 4.73 -17.97
CA ALA A 243 -8.94 5.38 -17.04
C ALA A 243 -9.86 4.32 -16.40
N VAL A 244 -9.59 3.98 -15.15
CA VAL A 244 -10.59 3.38 -14.27
C VAL A 244 -11.32 4.53 -13.61
N SER A 245 -12.64 4.62 -13.74
CA SER A 245 -13.41 5.67 -13.07
C SER A 245 -13.39 5.47 -11.56
N PHE A 246 -13.52 6.57 -10.81
CA PHE A 246 -13.69 6.48 -9.36
C PHE A 246 -14.86 5.56 -8.99
N ASP A 247 -16.00 5.69 -9.67
CA ASP A 247 -17.21 4.90 -9.38
C ASP A 247 -17.00 3.40 -9.62
N ASP A 248 -16.28 3.01 -10.68
CA ASP A 248 -15.95 1.60 -10.94
C ASP A 248 -14.99 1.04 -9.89
N ALA A 249 -13.97 1.81 -9.50
CA ALA A 249 -13.03 1.41 -8.45
C ALA A 249 -13.73 1.30 -7.09
N TYR A 250 -14.55 2.29 -6.75
CA TYR A 250 -15.33 2.30 -5.52
C TYR A 250 -16.29 1.11 -5.47
N ARG A 251 -17.04 0.85 -6.56
CA ARG A 251 -17.95 -0.29 -6.67
C ARG A 251 -17.20 -1.61 -6.58
N LEU A 252 -16.03 -1.74 -7.21
CA LEU A 252 -15.21 -2.95 -7.11
C LEU A 252 -14.83 -3.28 -5.67
N ILE A 253 -14.41 -2.27 -4.90
CA ILE A 253 -14.06 -2.46 -3.48
C ILE A 253 -15.27 -2.97 -2.68
N LEU A 254 -16.45 -2.40 -2.89
CA LEU A 254 -17.69 -2.85 -2.23
C LEU A 254 -18.11 -4.27 -2.66
N ASP A 255 -18.00 -4.59 -3.94
CA ASP A 255 -18.30 -5.93 -4.48
C ASP A 255 -17.36 -6.98 -3.88
N LEU A 256 -16.12 -6.61 -3.59
CA LEU A 256 -15.15 -7.44 -2.86
C LEU A 256 -15.40 -7.48 -1.35
N GLY A 257 -16.43 -6.79 -0.85
CA GLY A 257 -16.78 -6.76 0.57
C GLY A 257 -15.85 -5.93 1.42
N GLY A 258 -15.15 -4.97 0.83
CA GLY A 258 -14.17 -4.11 1.49
C GLY A 258 -14.71 -2.72 1.86
N ILE A 259 -13.88 -1.95 2.55
CA ILE A 259 -14.10 -0.54 2.92
C ILE A 259 -13.30 0.33 1.93
N PRO A 260 -13.94 1.23 1.16
CA PRO A 260 -13.22 2.24 0.39
C PRO A 260 -12.38 3.13 1.31
N CYS A 261 -11.08 3.25 1.02
CA CYS A 261 -10.10 3.93 1.86
C CYS A 261 -9.24 4.86 1.00
N TYR A 262 -9.06 6.09 1.45
CA TYR A 262 -8.24 7.09 0.77
C TYR A 262 -6.81 7.10 1.33
N PRO A 263 -5.78 6.77 0.55
CA PRO A 263 -4.39 6.90 0.98
C PRO A 263 -3.94 8.36 0.87
N ILE A 264 -3.55 8.94 2.00
CA ILE A 264 -3.16 10.35 2.14
C ILE A 264 -1.66 10.47 1.88
N LEU A 265 -1.29 11.42 1.03
CA LEU A 265 0.10 11.76 0.77
C LEU A 265 0.61 12.88 1.69
N ALA A 266 -0.23 13.86 2.00
CA ALA A 266 0.08 15.04 2.81
C ALA A 266 1.43 15.68 2.42
N ASP A 267 2.31 15.97 3.39
CA ASP A 267 3.65 16.51 3.12
C ASP A 267 4.67 15.48 2.61
N GLY A 268 4.25 14.29 2.28
CA GLY A 268 4.96 13.37 1.38
C GLY A 268 5.05 13.90 -0.05
N ALA A 269 4.25 14.93 -0.38
CA ALA A 269 4.41 15.77 -1.57
C ALA A 269 4.75 17.21 -1.18
N SER A 270 5.58 17.89 -2.01
CA SER A 270 5.89 19.31 -1.80
C SER A 270 5.73 20.08 -3.13
N PRO A 271 4.72 20.97 -3.21
CA PRO A 271 3.69 21.28 -2.20
C PRO A 271 2.72 20.13 -1.96
N ILE A 272 1.99 20.15 -0.83
CA ILE A 272 0.90 19.21 -0.57
C ILE A 272 -0.14 19.30 -1.70
N CYS A 273 -0.66 18.16 -2.11
CA CYS A 273 -1.66 18.10 -3.17
C CYS A 273 -2.91 18.92 -2.79
N SER A 274 -3.40 19.74 -3.71
CA SER A 274 -4.49 20.69 -3.44
C SER A 274 -5.81 20.00 -3.02
N PHE A 275 -5.97 18.72 -3.32
CA PHE A 275 -7.12 17.95 -2.84
C PHE A 275 -7.02 17.63 -1.34
N GLU A 276 -5.83 17.60 -0.77
CA GLU A 276 -5.58 17.17 0.60
C GLU A 276 -5.44 18.33 1.58
N ASP A 277 -5.13 19.53 1.11
CA ASP A 277 -4.85 20.69 1.97
C ASP A 277 -5.96 21.76 1.89
N PRO A 278 -6.42 22.24 3.04
CA PRO A 278 -6.15 21.76 4.40
C PRO A 278 -6.93 20.48 4.74
N PRO A 279 -6.57 19.73 5.80
CA PRO A 279 -7.22 18.45 6.15
C PRO A 279 -8.71 18.57 6.41
N GLU A 280 -9.23 19.70 6.82
CA GLU A 280 -10.67 19.97 6.97
C GLU A 280 -11.38 19.91 5.59
N THR A 281 -10.76 20.44 4.56
CA THR A 281 -11.27 20.34 3.18
C THR A 281 -11.19 18.90 2.67
N LEU A 282 -10.13 18.17 2.99
CA LEU A 282 -10.04 16.73 2.69
C LEU A 282 -11.22 15.97 3.30
N VAL A 283 -11.51 16.19 4.59
CA VAL A 283 -12.67 15.58 5.26
C VAL A 283 -13.96 15.80 4.48
N GLU A 284 -14.28 17.05 4.10
CA GLU A 284 -15.48 17.35 3.33
C GLU A 284 -15.51 16.62 1.98
N ARG A 285 -14.37 16.53 1.30
CA ARG A 285 -14.24 15.87 0.00
C ARG A 285 -14.43 14.36 0.11
N LEU A 286 -13.91 13.73 1.16
CA LEU A 286 -14.08 12.31 1.42
C LEU A 286 -15.52 11.97 1.78
N LEU A 287 -16.11 12.68 2.73
CA LEU A 287 -17.49 12.44 3.17
C LEU A 287 -18.52 12.61 2.04
N ARG A 288 -18.34 13.61 1.17
CA ARG A 288 -19.18 13.79 -0.03
C ARG A 288 -19.12 12.62 -1.01
N ARG A 289 -18.04 11.82 -0.97
CA ARG A 289 -17.84 10.64 -1.84
C ARG A 289 -18.14 9.32 -1.14
N GLY A 290 -18.65 9.35 0.09
CA GLY A 290 -18.90 8.14 0.85
C GLY A 290 -17.62 7.41 1.28
N ILE A 291 -16.49 8.12 1.37
CA ILE A 291 -15.23 7.55 1.87
C ILE A 291 -15.13 7.84 3.36
N TYR A 292 -15.20 6.81 4.17
CA TYR A 292 -15.20 6.89 5.64
C TYR A 292 -13.96 6.26 6.27
N CYS A 293 -12.98 5.88 5.45
CA CYS A 293 -11.68 5.37 5.89
C CYS A 293 -10.58 6.11 5.16
N ALA A 294 -9.50 6.43 5.88
CA ALA A 294 -8.30 7.03 5.31
C ALA A 294 -7.05 6.34 5.85
N GLU A 295 -5.98 6.38 5.09
CA GLU A 295 -4.71 5.76 5.44
C GLU A 295 -3.57 6.76 5.30
N LEU A 296 -2.64 6.73 6.24
CA LEU A 296 -1.37 7.43 6.15
C LEU A 296 -0.23 6.43 5.94
N ILE A 297 0.81 6.89 5.24
CA ILE A 297 2.11 6.23 5.17
C ILE A 297 3.09 7.12 5.95
N PRO A 298 3.14 7.00 7.29
CA PRO A 298 3.77 8.01 8.15
C PRO A 298 5.25 8.25 7.85
N VAL A 299 5.98 7.27 7.34
CA VAL A 299 7.40 7.39 6.99
C VAL A 299 7.69 8.49 5.96
N ARG A 300 6.66 8.94 5.23
CA ARG A 300 6.73 10.05 4.26
C ARG A 300 6.43 11.41 4.87
N ASN A 301 5.93 11.46 6.09
CA ASN A 301 5.32 12.64 6.69
C ASN A 301 6.04 13.03 7.98
N ARG A 302 6.14 14.34 8.22
CA ARG A 302 6.58 14.84 9.52
C ARG A 302 5.55 14.55 10.60
N ARG A 303 5.99 14.33 11.81
CA ARG A 303 5.16 13.91 12.93
C ARG A 303 4.00 14.87 13.21
N GLU A 304 4.26 16.18 13.21
CA GLU A 304 3.22 17.20 13.44
C GLU A 304 2.16 17.21 12.34
N VAL A 305 2.53 16.85 11.10
CA VAL A 305 1.59 16.72 9.98
C VAL A 305 0.73 15.47 10.16
N VAL A 306 1.34 14.33 10.50
CA VAL A 306 0.60 13.10 10.83
C VAL A 306 -0.41 13.38 11.93
N ASP A 307 0.00 14.00 13.03
CA ASP A 307 -0.87 14.29 14.18
C ASP A 307 -2.03 15.19 13.79
N ARG A 308 -1.79 16.22 12.98
CA ARG A 308 -2.81 17.14 12.49
C ARG A 308 -3.85 16.41 11.64
N TYR A 309 -3.42 15.62 10.63
CA TYR A 309 -4.34 14.90 9.76
C TYR A 309 -5.13 13.84 10.54
N VAL A 310 -4.47 13.06 11.38
CA VAL A 310 -5.11 12.03 12.21
C VAL A 310 -6.18 12.63 13.11
N THR A 311 -5.86 13.73 13.82
CA THR A 311 -6.81 14.42 14.72
C THR A 311 -8.02 14.93 13.95
N THR A 312 -7.81 15.60 12.81
CA THR A 312 -8.88 16.20 12.02
C THR A 312 -9.81 15.13 11.43
N LEU A 313 -9.25 14.09 10.81
CA LEU A 313 -10.02 13.00 10.21
C LEU A 313 -10.79 12.20 11.26
N ARG A 314 -10.12 11.79 12.35
CA ARG A 314 -10.79 11.03 13.42
C ARG A 314 -11.86 11.85 14.10
N GLY A 315 -11.62 13.14 14.34
CA GLY A 315 -12.61 14.08 14.88
C GLY A 315 -13.87 14.22 14.02
N ALA A 316 -13.75 14.03 12.72
CA ALA A 316 -14.87 13.99 11.77
C ALA A 316 -15.54 12.60 11.65
N GLY A 317 -15.11 11.61 12.44
CA GLY A 317 -15.67 10.25 12.41
C GLY A 317 -15.17 9.36 11.27
N ILE A 318 -14.06 9.74 10.62
CA ILE A 318 -13.37 8.92 9.62
C ILE A 318 -12.43 7.97 10.36
N VAL A 319 -12.47 6.69 10.00
CA VAL A 319 -11.53 5.67 10.47
C VAL A 319 -10.17 5.92 9.85
N VAL A 320 -9.10 5.96 10.66
CA VAL A 320 -7.75 6.24 10.17
C VAL A 320 -6.83 5.07 10.49
N VAL A 321 -6.11 4.60 9.49
CA VAL A 321 -5.14 3.49 9.59
C VAL A 321 -3.76 3.92 9.09
N ALA A 322 -2.75 3.09 9.35
CA ALA A 322 -1.39 3.35 8.89
C ALA A 322 -0.77 2.16 8.19
N GLY A 323 0.02 2.45 7.16
CA GLY A 323 0.80 1.48 6.42
C GLY A 323 2.24 1.95 6.18
N THR A 324 3.02 1.10 5.52
CA THR A 324 4.41 1.40 5.16
C THR A 324 4.72 1.19 3.69
N GLU A 325 3.75 0.68 2.92
CA GLU A 325 3.80 0.35 1.49
C GLU A 325 4.82 -0.72 1.09
N HIS A 326 6.10 -0.58 1.39
CA HIS A 326 7.16 -1.53 0.98
C HIS A 326 7.15 -1.82 -0.54
N ASN A 327 6.90 -0.80 -1.35
CA ASN A 327 6.80 -0.87 -2.81
C ASN A 327 8.11 -0.49 -3.54
N THR A 328 9.24 -0.58 -2.86
CA THR A 328 10.59 -0.44 -3.43
C THR A 328 11.49 -1.55 -2.89
N ARG A 329 12.63 -1.83 -3.54
CA ARG A 329 13.60 -2.80 -3.01
C ARG A 329 14.37 -2.32 -1.77
N ARG A 330 14.14 -1.08 -1.35
CA ARG A 330 14.73 -0.56 -0.11
C ARG A 330 13.92 -1.04 1.09
N MET A 331 14.53 -1.87 1.92
CA MET A 331 13.91 -2.32 3.16
C MET A 331 13.86 -1.17 4.17
N ILE A 332 12.68 -0.99 4.77
CA ILE A 332 12.43 -0.07 5.89
C ILE A 332 11.75 -0.86 7.01
N PRO A 333 11.68 -0.36 8.25
CA PRO A 333 10.91 -1.02 9.30
C PRO A 333 9.43 -1.19 8.95
N LEU A 334 8.86 -2.34 9.31
CA LEU A 334 7.43 -2.61 9.14
C LEU A 334 6.58 -1.92 10.21
N ALA A 335 7.16 -1.66 11.39
CA ALA A 335 6.53 -0.82 12.40
C ALA A 335 6.46 0.64 11.88
N PRO A 336 5.24 1.22 11.71
CA PRO A 336 5.12 2.58 11.20
C PRO A 336 5.82 3.61 12.11
N ALA A 337 6.63 4.47 11.49
CA ALA A 337 7.29 5.61 12.12
C ALA A 337 7.16 6.81 11.17
N THR A 338 7.36 8.03 11.67
CA THR A 338 7.32 9.25 10.86
C THR A 338 8.63 9.49 10.12
N LEU A 339 8.69 10.54 9.32
CA LEU A 339 9.84 10.90 8.51
C LEU A 339 11.14 10.89 9.35
N GLY A 340 12.18 10.26 8.81
CA GLY A 340 13.45 10.12 9.52
C GLY A 340 13.47 9.03 10.61
N GLY A 341 12.43 8.22 10.73
CA GLY A 341 12.32 7.15 11.74
C GLY A 341 11.89 7.67 13.12
N GLU A 342 11.36 8.89 13.19
CA GLU A 342 10.85 9.44 14.44
C GLU A 342 9.59 8.66 14.89
N PRO A 343 9.45 8.31 16.19
CA PRO A 343 8.29 7.57 16.68
C PRO A 343 6.98 8.34 16.49
N LEU A 344 5.90 7.60 16.19
CA LEU A 344 4.53 8.13 16.22
C LEU A 344 4.18 8.68 17.62
N SER A 345 3.34 9.69 17.69
CA SER A 345 2.74 10.13 18.95
C SER A 345 1.85 9.04 19.57
N ASP A 346 1.61 9.13 20.89
CA ASP A 346 0.69 8.21 21.57
C ASP A 346 -0.72 8.32 21.01
N MET A 347 -1.16 9.54 20.69
CA MET A 347 -2.46 9.81 20.07
C MET A 347 -2.56 9.14 18.69
N ALA A 348 -1.57 9.29 17.83
CA ALA A 348 -1.58 8.66 16.50
C ALA A 348 -1.58 7.12 16.60
N ARG A 349 -0.77 6.54 17.52
CA ARG A 349 -0.78 5.09 17.78
C ARG A 349 -2.15 4.60 18.25
N GLU A 350 -2.82 5.33 19.13
CA GLU A 350 -4.16 4.98 19.61
C GLU A 350 -5.18 4.97 18.46
N VAL A 351 -5.19 6.02 17.64
CA VAL A 351 -6.13 6.13 16.50
C VAL A 351 -5.86 5.07 15.44
N PHE A 352 -4.60 4.78 15.11
CA PHE A 352 -4.27 3.73 14.15
C PHE A 352 -4.62 2.33 14.67
N TRP A 353 -4.46 2.09 15.98
CA TRP A 353 -4.93 0.87 16.62
C TRP A 353 -6.47 0.74 16.55
N GLU A 354 -7.19 1.80 16.91
CA GLU A 354 -8.65 1.86 16.81
C GLU A 354 -9.12 1.56 15.38
N GLY A 355 -8.52 2.25 14.40
CA GLY A 355 -8.85 2.07 12.99
C GLY A 355 -8.58 0.64 12.52
N THR A 356 -7.45 0.06 12.91
CA THR A 356 -7.10 -1.33 12.56
C THR A 356 -8.10 -2.32 13.19
N CYS A 357 -8.55 -2.09 14.41
CA CYS A 357 -9.60 -2.91 15.02
C CYS A 357 -10.93 -2.81 14.26
N VAL A 358 -11.32 -1.61 13.80
CA VAL A 358 -12.53 -1.44 12.96
C VAL A 358 -12.40 -2.19 11.65
N VAL A 359 -11.24 -2.13 10.99
CA VAL A 359 -10.94 -2.88 9.76
C VAL A 359 -11.03 -4.39 10.01
N ALA A 360 -10.42 -4.90 11.09
CA ALA A 360 -10.48 -6.31 11.45
C ALA A 360 -11.91 -6.79 11.78
N ALA A 361 -12.69 -5.95 12.50
CA ALA A 361 -14.09 -6.23 12.79
C ALA A 361 -14.92 -6.28 11.49
N HIS A 362 -14.71 -5.33 10.57
CA HIS A 362 -15.39 -5.35 9.26
C HIS A 362 -15.07 -6.63 8.50
N GLN A 363 -13.79 -7.01 8.41
CA GLN A 363 -13.36 -8.23 7.72
C GLN A 363 -14.06 -9.47 8.30
N ALA A 364 -14.07 -9.65 9.62
CA ALA A 364 -14.70 -10.79 10.28
C ALA A 364 -16.22 -10.82 10.09
N LEU A 365 -16.89 -9.67 10.21
CA LEU A 365 -18.32 -9.55 10.00
C LEU A 365 -18.70 -9.81 8.54
N SER A 366 -18.00 -9.20 7.58
CA SER A 366 -18.23 -9.37 6.15
C SER A 366 -18.01 -10.82 5.71
N THR A 367 -16.96 -11.49 6.21
CA THR A 367 -16.73 -12.93 5.97
C THR A 367 -17.89 -13.80 6.48
N SER A 368 -18.55 -13.37 7.57
CA SER A 368 -19.72 -14.05 8.12
C SER A 368 -21.04 -13.63 7.47
N GLY A 369 -21.02 -12.85 6.39
CA GLY A 369 -22.22 -12.33 5.71
C GLY A 369 -22.98 -11.26 6.50
N ARG A 370 -22.35 -10.66 7.52
CA ARG A 370 -22.94 -9.62 8.38
C ARG A 370 -22.44 -8.24 7.95
N PRO A 371 -23.26 -7.19 8.13
CA PRO A 371 -22.80 -5.81 7.92
C PRO A 371 -21.61 -5.46 8.83
N GLY A 372 -20.54 -4.89 8.24
CA GLY A 372 -19.38 -4.41 8.96
C GLY A 372 -19.46 -2.90 9.24
N TYR A 373 -18.38 -2.16 8.94
CA TYR A 373 -18.32 -0.70 9.08
C TYR A 373 -19.15 0.02 8.01
N VAL A 374 -19.11 -0.48 6.78
CA VAL A 374 -19.98 -0.08 5.67
C VAL A 374 -20.80 -1.27 5.17
N ASP A 375 -21.93 -0.98 4.55
CA ASP A 375 -22.75 -1.98 3.85
C ASP A 375 -22.30 -2.17 2.39
N GLY A 376 -23.01 -3.03 1.65
CA GLY A 376 -22.74 -3.31 0.24
C GLY A 376 -22.98 -2.12 -0.71
N ASP A 377 -23.61 -1.06 -0.25
CA ASP A 377 -23.81 0.19 -0.98
C ASP A 377 -22.81 1.29 -0.56
N GLY A 378 -21.88 0.96 0.34
CA GLY A 378 -20.88 1.90 0.86
C GLY A 378 -21.42 2.86 1.91
N ARG A 379 -22.64 2.63 2.42
CA ARG A 379 -23.20 3.45 3.50
C ARG A 379 -22.72 2.95 4.86
N LEU A 380 -22.53 3.88 5.77
CA LEU A 380 -22.21 3.53 7.15
C LEU A 380 -23.34 2.69 7.77
N THR A 381 -22.98 1.56 8.37
CA THR A 381 -23.92 0.63 8.99
C THR A 381 -24.73 1.35 10.07
N THR A 382 -26.05 1.17 10.04
CA THR A 382 -27.02 1.73 10.99
C THR A 382 -27.16 0.85 12.24
N GLY A 383 -27.97 1.31 13.21
CA GLY A 383 -28.19 0.57 14.47
C GLY A 383 -27.30 1.03 15.61
N PHE A 384 -26.55 2.12 15.42
CA PHE A 384 -25.75 2.80 16.46
C PHE A 384 -26.34 4.19 16.72
N PRO A 385 -26.27 4.69 17.99
CA PRO A 385 -26.78 6.02 18.33
C PRO A 385 -26.12 7.14 17.49
N ASP A 386 -24.82 7.01 17.23
CA ASP A 386 -24.02 7.98 16.47
C ASP A 386 -22.79 7.30 15.86
N GLY A 387 -21.97 8.09 15.14
CA GLY A 387 -20.74 7.60 14.50
C GLY A 387 -19.67 7.14 15.49
N GLU A 388 -19.60 7.82 16.64
CA GLU A 388 -18.65 7.46 17.68
C GLU A 388 -18.99 6.13 18.34
N ALA A 389 -20.28 5.89 18.63
CA ALA A 389 -20.77 4.61 19.15
C ALA A 389 -20.52 3.45 18.17
N ARG A 390 -20.63 3.72 16.85
CA ARG A 390 -20.29 2.75 15.80
C ARG A 390 -18.82 2.37 15.86
N ILE A 391 -17.92 3.36 15.83
CA ILE A 391 -16.47 3.12 15.88
C ILE A 391 -16.10 2.38 17.16
N ARG A 392 -16.57 2.84 18.34
CA ARG A 392 -16.31 2.16 19.62
C ARG A 392 -16.78 0.72 19.64
N SER A 393 -17.95 0.43 19.07
CA SER A 393 -18.50 -0.94 19.03
C SER A 393 -17.66 -1.85 18.15
N LEU A 394 -17.27 -1.40 16.95
CA LEU A 394 -16.44 -2.17 16.04
C LEU A 394 -15.00 -2.28 16.56
N HIS A 395 -14.46 -1.23 17.17
CA HIS A 395 -13.16 -1.30 17.84
C HIS A 395 -13.15 -2.42 18.89
N ARG A 396 -14.19 -2.51 19.75
CA ARG A 396 -14.28 -3.59 20.75
C ARG A 396 -14.29 -4.96 20.10
N ILE A 397 -15.11 -5.17 19.05
CA ILE A 397 -15.13 -6.44 18.31
C ILE A 397 -13.75 -6.78 17.75
N GLY A 398 -13.08 -5.82 17.12
CA GLY A 398 -11.73 -6.02 16.60
C GLY A 398 -10.71 -6.34 17.69
N ALA A 399 -10.70 -5.58 18.78
CA ALA A 399 -9.82 -5.82 19.92
C ALA A 399 -10.00 -7.21 20.53
N ASP A 400 -11.25 -7.69 20.62
CA ASP A 400 -11.56 -9.07 21.06
C ASP A 400 -10.97 -10.12 20.11
N LEU A 401 -11.00 -9.88 18.79
CA LEU A 401 -10.37 -10.77 17.81
C LEU A 401 -8.86 -10.88 18.01
N PHE A 402 -8.18 -9.78 18.29
CA PHE A 402 -6.75 -9.76 18.60
C PHE A 402 -6.44 -10.49 19.92
N SER A 403 -7.23 -10.24 20.97
CA SER A 403 -7.07 -10.87 22.29
C SER A 403 -7.24 -12.39 22.24
N ASN A 404 -8.25 -12.88 21.51
CA ASN A 404 -8.50 -14.30 21.36
C ASN A 404 -7.37 -15.02 20.61
N ARG A 405 -6.75 -14.38 19.60
CA ARG A 405 -5.58 -14.92 18.90
C ARG A 405 -4.35 -15.01 19.81
N SER A 406 -4.11 -13.98 20.61
CA SER A 406 -3.00 -13.99 21.57
C SER A 406 -3.15 -15.10 22.63
N SER A 407 -4.36 -15.33 23.10
CA SER A 407 -4.66 -16.40 24.08
C SER A 407 -4.47 -17.81 23.50
N ALA A 408 -4.88 -18.02 22.25
CA ALA A 408 -4.67 -19.29 21.55
C ALA A 408 -3.18 -19.61 21.35
N ARG A 409 -2.34 -18.58 21.15
CA ARG A 409 -0.88 -18.74 21.00
C ARG A 409 -0.17 -19.12 22.30
N LEU A 410 -0.69 -18.72 23.46
CA LEU A 410 -0.12 -19.07 24.76
C LEU A 410 -0.48 -20.50 25.21
N GLN A 411 -1.42 -21.16 24.53
CA GLN A 411 -1.89 -22.52 24.83
C GLN A 411 -1.35 -23.58 23.86
N ALA A 412 -0.73 -23.18 22.76
CA ALA A 412 -0.09 -24.05 21.77
C ALA A 412 1.43 -24.14 21.96
#